data_3dfbe8beedbc90e3349f5c2197885b0f
#
_entry.id   3dfbe8beedbc90e3349f5c2197885b0f
#
_cell.length_a   1.000
_cell.length_b   1.000
_cell.length_c   1.000
_cell.angle_alpha   90.00
_cell.angle_beta   90.00
_cell.angle_gamma   90.00
#
_symmetry.space_group_name_H-M   'P 1'
#
loop_
_entity.id
_entity.type
_entity.pdbx_description
1 polymer ?
#
loop_
_entity_poly.entity_id
_entity_poly.type
_entity_poly.pdbx_seq_one_letter_code
_entity_poly.pdbx_strand_id
1 'polypeptide(L)'
;MRDITLNRIPVLTWRWLKMNETAISIPSETGSANIKVLNENANNELSKETIKAMKALPTGMGENMTELCDSDSEDIIINTLTGKKSNSHISICRDKESLAKVRVYIYAAEGSEANVWMDYSSNDENSGALGVQTFIFAEKNARVKLYQVGLQSDADILLNDIGANVEKDASFELIQLLLGGDKIFAGARASLVGKRSEFISDLGYYGKAEDQIDLNYVADHIGKSSDCKMVASGVLNDNSKKLLRGTIDFKRGAKDATGEESEDVLLLGEHIHNQSIPVILCSEEDVVGTHGASIGNL
;
A
#
# COMPACT_ATOMS: atom_id res chain seq x y z
N MET A 1 10.43 6.10 -22.07
CA MET A 1 10.63 5.69 -20.66
C MET A 1 10.79 6.94 -19.79
N ARG A 2 10.28 6.94 -18.58
CA ARG A 2 10.41 7.99 -17.57
C ARG A 2 11.01 7.38 -16.31
N ASP A 3 12.03 8.00 -15.74
CA ASP A 3 12.62 7.55 -14.47
C ASP A 3 11.84 8.16 -13.29
N ILE A 4 11.61 7.36 -12.27
CA ILE A 4 10.92 7.76 -11.04
C ILE A 4 11.58 7.08 -9.84
N THR A 5 11.66 7.78 -8.71
CA THR A 5 12.17 7.25 -7.44
C THR A 5 11.01 7.05 -6.46
N LEU A 6 10.90 5.87 -5.89
CA LEU A 6 9.78 5.42 -5.06
C LEU A 6 10.26 4.79 -3.74
N ASN A 7 9.32 4.53 -2.84
CA ASN A 7 9.52 3.74 -1.63
C ASN A 7 10.64 4.28 -0.71
N ARG A 8 10.70 5.61 -0.57
CA ARG A 8 11.69 6.25 0.28
C ARG A 8 11.35 6.08 1.76
N ILE A 9 12.29 5.52 2.52
CA ILE A 9 12.13 5.40 3.98
C ILE A 9 12.19 6.78 4.67
N PRO A 10 11.50 6.95 5.82
CA PRO A 10 11.48 8.23 6.54
C PRO A 10 12.86 8.70 7.03
N VAL A 11 13.77 7.76 7.33
CA VAL A 11 15.12 8.05 7.84
C VAL A 11 16.16 7.39 6.93
N LEU A 12 17.00 8.21 6.29
CA LEU A 12 17.99 7.77 5.29
C LEU A 12 19.24 7.14 5.95
N THR A 13 19.09 5.99 6.58
CA THR A 13 20.15 5.28 7.32
C THR A 13 20.93 4.27 6.48
N TRP A 14 20.35 3.76 5.39
CA TRP A 14 20.89 2.65 4.58
C TRP A 14 21.51 3.10 3.26
N ARG A 15 22.13 4.29 3.24
CA ARG A 15 22.68 4.91 2.03
C ARG A 15 23.75 4.06 1.33
N TRP A 16 24.65 3.43 2.10
CA TRP A 16 25.71 2.59 1.56
C TRP A 16 25.20 1.34 0.85
N LEU A 17 24.09 0.78 1.33
CA LEU A 17 23.45 -0.39 0.74
C LEU A 17 22.47 -0.04 -0.38
N LYS A 18 22.27 1.26 -0.67
CA LYS A 18 21.31 1.77 -1.66
C LYS A 18 19.87 1.27 -1.43
N MET A 19 19.48 1.12 -0.16
CA MET A 19 18.19 0.56 0.25
C MET A 19 17.20 1.62 0.72
N ASN A 20 17.58 2.91 0.73
CA ASN A 20 16.71 3.98 1.23
C ASN A 20 15.51 4.29 0.32
N GLU A 21 15.65 4.03 -0.96
CA GLU A 21 14.68 4.31 -2.01
C GLU A 21 15.02 3.47 -3.24
N THR A 22 14.09 3.37 -4.18
CA THR A 22 14.30 2.63 -5.42
C THR A 22 13.99 3.49 -6.63
N ALA A 23 14.93 3.56 -7.58
CA ALA A 23 14.75 4.21 -8.87
C ALA A 23 14.35 3.17 -9.92
N ILE A 24 13.32 3.49 -10.71
CA ILE A 24 12.82 2.64 -11.79
C ILE A 24 12.54 3.45 -13.03
N SER A 25 12.56 2.78 -14.20
CA SER A 25 12.09 3.33 -15.47
C SER A 25 10.75 2.73 -15.84
N ILE A 26 9.75 3.57 -16.08
CA ILE A 26 8.39 3.20 -16.46
C ILE A 26 8.04 3.73 -17.86
N PRO A 27 7.01 3.20 -18.55
CA PRO A 27 6.52 3.79 -19.79
C PRO A 27 6.17 5.27 -19.63
N SER A 28 6.53 6.10 -20.60
CA SER A 28 6.21 7.53 -20.61
C SER A 28 4.87 7.85 -21.28
N GLU A 29 4.39 6.93 -22.11
CA GLU A 29 3.11 7.06 -22.80
C GLU A 29 1.97 6.67 -21.85
N THR A 30 0.99 7.57 -21.70
CA THR A 30 -0.21 7.32 -20.89
C THR A 30 -1.21 6.50 -21.69
N GLY A 31 -1.71 5.44 -21.07
CA GLY A 31 -2.77 4.58 -21.59
C GLY A 31 -4.00 4.58 -20.68
N SER A 32 -4.91 3.67 -20.95
CA SER A 32 -6.13 3.45 -20.19
C SER A 32 -6.15 2.08 -19.53
N ALA A 33 -6.99 1.95 -18.53
CA ALA A 33 -7.38 0.67 -17.96
C ALA A 33 -8.87 0.42 -18.22
N ASN A 34 -9.25 -0.84 -18.33
CA ASN A 34 -10.65 -1.23 -18.28
C ASN A 34 -11.04 -1.39 -16.81
N ILE A 35 -11.95 -0.52 -16.34
CA ILE A 35 -12.35 -0.47 -14.94
C ILE A 35 -13.81 -0.90 -14.81
N LYS A 36 -14.06 -1.84 -13.91
CA LYS A 36 -15.41 -2.26 -13.54
C LYS A 36 -15.58 -2.02 -12.04
N VAL A 37 -16.64 -1.31 -11.68
CA VAL A 37 -16.97 -1.02 -10.28
C VAL A 37 -18.36 -1.55 -9.97
N LEU A 38 -18.45 -2.40 -8.98
CA LEU A 38 -19.70 -2.89 -8.39
C LEU A 38 -19.80 -2.33 -6.97
N ASN A 39 -20.82 -1.55 -6.71
CA ASN A 39 -21.05 -0.94 -5.40
C ASN A 39 -22.39 -1.38 -4.81
N GLU A 40 -22.36 -1.79 -3.54
CA GLU A 40 -23.53 -1.98 -2.72
C GLU A 40 -23.48 -1.00 -1.54
N ASN A 41 -24.47 -0.10 -1.49
CA ASN A 41 -24.66 0.89 -0.41
C ASN A 41 -23.52 1.92 -0.24
N ALA A 42 -22.66 2.11 -1.24
CA ALA A 42 -21.71 3.21 -1.27
C ALA A 42 -22.17 4.26 -2.28
N ASN A 43 -21.89 5.53 -1.97
CA ASN A 43 -22.03 6.62 -2.92
C ASN A 43 -20.71 6.79 -3.71
N ASN A 44 -20.80 7.40 -4.88
CA ASN A 44 -19.67 7.69 -5.75
C ASN A 44 -19.32 9.19 -5.82
N GLU A 45 -19.70 9.93 -4.79
CA GLU A 45 -19.47 11.38 -4.73
C GLU A 45 -18.82 11.77 -3.41
N LEU A 46 -17.87 12.69 -3.48
CA LEU A 46 -17.25 13.39 -2.36
C LEU A 46 -17.13 14.88 -2.69
N SER A 47 -17.08 15.72 -1.66
CA SER A 47 -16.81 17.16 -1.88
C SER A 47 -15.40 17.38 -2.42
N LYS A 48 -15.20 18.45 -3.15
CA LYS A 48 -13.87 18.83 -3.66
C LYS A 48 -12.88 19.07 -2.53
N GLU A 49 -13.34 19.58 -1.41
CA GLU A 49 -12.57 19.83 -0.20
C GLU A 49 -12.10 18.51 0.40
N THR A 50 -12.97 17.50 0.50
CA THR A 50 -12.64 16.16 0.99
C THR A 50 -11.61 15.48 0.08
N ILE A 51 -11.81 15.49 -1.24
CA ILE A 51 -10.86 14.94 -2.21
C ILE A 51 -9.49 15.62 -2.08
N LYS A 52 -9.47 16.97 -1.94
CA LYS A 52 -8.24 17.72 -1.75
C LYS A 52 -7.51 17.31 -0.46
N ALA A 53 -8.25 17.13 0.63
CA ALA A 53 -7.69 16.70 1.91
C ALA A 53 -7.13 15.27 1.81
N MET A 54 -7.84 14.36 1.14
CA MET A 54 -7.37 12.98 0.92
C MET A 54 -6.10 12.94 0.04
N LYS A 55 -6.02 13.73 -1.02
CA LYS A 55 -4.81 13.84 -1.86
C LYS A 55 -3.57 14.36 -1.13
N ALA A 56 -3.76 15.06 -0.03
CA ALA A 56 -2.66 15.57 0.79
C ALA A 56 -2.15 14.55 1.82
N LEU A 57 -2.75 13.36 1.92
CA LEU A 57 -2.29 12.31 2.81
C LEU A 57 -0.91 11.79 2.37
N PRO A 58 0.01 11.55 3.29
CA PRO A 58 1.25 10.88 2.97
C PRO A 58 0.96 9.43 2.56
N THR A 59 1.70 8.94 1.57
CA THR A 59 1.55 7.60 1.01
C THR A 59 2.80 6.76 1.19
N GLY A 60 2.69 5.45 1.01
CA GLY A 60 3.80 4.52 1.18
C GLY A 60 4.89 4.69 0.13
N MET A 61 4.53 4.95 -1.12
CA MET A 61 5.49 5.13 -2.21
C MET A 61 6.02 6.57 -2.30
N GLY A 62 5.32 7.55 -1.70
CA GLY A 62 5.75 8.92 -1.55
C GLY A 62 5.32 9.87 -2.67
N GLU A 63 5.83 11.11 -2.59
CA GLU A 63 5.37 12.25 -3.41
C GLU A 63 5.49 12.01 -4.92
N ASN A 64 6.55 11.35 -5.39
CA ASN A 64 6.75 11.08 -6.80
C ASN A 64 5.63 10.21 -7.41
N MET A 65 5.06 9.28 -6.64
CA MET A 65 3.89 8.51 -7.07
C MET A 65 2.64 9.40 -7.12
N THR A 66 2.48 10.29 -6.15
CA THR A 66 1.37 11.27 -6.15
C THR A 66 1.45 12.19 -7.37
N GLU A 67 2.63 12.73 -7.68
CA GLU A 67 2.85 13.55 -8.88
C GLU A 67 2.61 12.77 -10.18
N LEU A 68 2.99 11.47 -10.21
CA LEU A 68 2.74 10.61 -11.36
C LEU A 68 1.25 10.47 -11.64
N CYS A 69 0.44 10.34 -10.58
CA CYS A 69 -1.01 10.16 -10.67
C CYS A 69 -1.79 11.49 -10.76
N ASP A 70 -1.17 12.67 -10.63
CA ASP A 70 -1.89 13.94 -10.64
C ASP A 70 -2.48 14.33 -12.00
N SER A 71 -1.91 13.83 -13.09
CA SER A 71 -2.44 14.03 -14.43
C SER A 71 -2.97 12.72 -15.02
N ASP A 72 -4.07 12.80 -15.76
CA ASP A 72 -4.61 11.71 -16.57
C ASP A 72 -4.93 10.41 -15.82
N SER A 73 -5.20 10.47 -14.51
CA SER A 73 -5.70 9.33 -13.74
C SER A 73 -7.22 9.26 -13.80
N GLU A 74 -7.75 8.04 -13.87
CA GLU A 74 -9.17 7.80 -13.62
C GLU A 74 -9.44 7.80 -12.12
N ASP A 75 -10.42 8.62 -11.69
CA ASP A 75 -10.81 8.74 -10.27
C ASP A 75 -12.02 7.87 -9.96
N ILE A 76 -11.91 6.99 -8.94
CA ILE A 76 -12.98 6.14 -8.42
C ILE A 76 -13.27 6.56 -6.99
N ILE A 77 -14.55 6.73 -6.65
CA ILE A 77 -14.96 7.16 -5.31
C ILE A 77 -15.85 6.09 -4.68
N ILE A 78 -15.50 5.68 -3.47
CA ILE A 78 -16.28 4.82 -2.59
C ILE A 78 -16.54 5.60 -1.30
N ASN A 79 -17.75 6.10 -1.14
CA ASN A 79 -18.17 6.89 0.01
C ASN A 79 -19.24 6.14 0.81
N THR A 80 -18.88 5.64 1.98
CA THR A 80 -19.78 4.94 2.90
C THR A 80 -20.33 5.90 3.92
N LEU A 81 -21.64 6.12 3.91
CA LEU A 81 -22.32 7.08 4.77
C LEU A 81 -22.34 6.66 6.25
N THR A 82 -22.51 7.64 7.14
CA THR A 82 -22.56 7.48 8.60
C THR A 82 -23.43 6.29 9.03
N GLY A 83 -22.84 5.40 9.82
CA GLY A 83 -23.52 4.23 10.39
C GLY A 83 -23.95 3.19 9.35
N LYS A 84 -23.53 3.29 8.09
CA LYS A 84 -23.84 2.34 7.02
C LYS A 84 -22.72 1.34 6.83
N LYS A 85 -23.09 0.20 6.19
CA LYS A 85 -22.15 -0.78 5.68
C LYS A 85 -22.23 -0.81 4.17
N SER A 86 -21.07 -0.78 3.50
CA SER A 86 -20.96 -0.93 2.06
C SER A 86 -20.02 -2.06 1.66
N ASN A 87 -20.28 -2.64 0.50
CA ASN A 87 -19.39 -3.59 -0.15
C ASN A 87 -19.13 -3.09 -1.58
N SER A 88 -17.87 -3.03 -1.97
CA SER A 88 -17.46 -2.57 -3.30
C SER A 88 -16.45 -3.52 -3.90
N HIS A 89 -16.56 -3.74 -5.21
CA HIS A 89 -15.57 -4.51 -5.96
C HIS A 89 -15.10 -3.68 -7.16
N ILE A 90 -13.80 -3.49 -7.27
CA ILE A 90 -13.14 -2.71 -8.31
C ILE A 90 -12.18 -3.63 -9.06
N SER A 91 -12.49 -3.96 -10.30
CA SER A 91 -11.58 -4.69 -11.19
C SER A 91 -10.89 -3.71 -12.12
N ILE A 92 -9.56 -3.72 -12.13
CA ILE A 92 -8.74 -2.83 -12.95
C ILE A 92 -7.86 -3.68 -13.87
N CYS A 93 -8.11 -3.60 -15.17
CA CYS A 93 -7.37 -4.35 -16.16
C CYS A 93 -6.65 -3.40 -17.11
N ARG A 94 -5.32 -3.46 -17.18
CA ARG A 94 -4.52 -2.70 -18.13
C ARG A 94 -4.74 -3.23 -19.56
N ASP A 95 -5.04 -2.35 -20.51
CA ASP A 95 -5.41 -2.77 -21.87
C ASP A 95 -4.26 -2.79 -22.89
N LYS A 96 -3.21 -1.97 -22.72
CA LYS A 96 -2.16 -1.75 -23.75
C LYS A 96 -0.78 -1.56 -23.15
N GLU A 97 0.25 -1.67 -24.00
CA GLU A 97 1.65 -1.36 -23.72
C GLU A 97 1.82 0.15 -23.44
N SER A 98 1.50 0.55 -22.21
CA SER A 98 1.49 1.94 -21.76
C SER A 98 1.41 2.02 -20.25
N LEU A 99 1.40 3.22 -19.68
CA LEU A 99 1.14 3.47 -18.28
C LEU A 99 -0.34 3.82 -18.06
N ALA A 100 -1.12 2.91 -17.51
CA ALA A 100 -2.46 3.21 -17.01
C ALA A 100 -2.39 3.73 -15.56
N LYS A 101 -3.19 4.74 -15.23
CA LYS A 101 -3.20 5.36 -13.90
C LYS A 101 -4.61 5.46 -13.34
N VAL A 102 -4.80 4.97 -12.12
CA VAL A 102 -6.09 4.96 -11.43
C VAL A 102 -5.92 5.50 -10.01
N ARG A 103 -6.82 6.38 -9.59
CA ARG A 103 -6.92 6.81 -8.19
C ARG A 103 -8.24 6.34 -7.59
N VAL A 104 -8.16 5.82 -6.37
CA VAL A 104 -9.31 5.35 -5.61
C VAL A 104 -9.40 6.13 -4.31
N TYR A 105 -10.56 6.69 -4.04
CA TYR A 105 -10.87 7.38 -2.78
C TYR A 105 -11.86 6.55 -1.99
N ILE A 106 -11.46 6.06 -0.83
CA ILE A 106 -12.31 5.30 0.10
C ILE A 106 -12.56 6.16 1.31
N TYR A 107 -13.79 6.65 1.44
CA TYR A 107 -14.21 7.45 2.58
C TYR A 107 -15.23 6.69 3.41
N ALA A 108 -14.92 6.47 4.67
CA ALA A 108 -15.81 5.82 5.63
C ALA A 108 -16.21 6.84 6.69
N ALA A 109 -17.46 7.31 6.61
CA ALA A 109 -18.02 8.28 7.55
C ALA A 109 -18.18 7.69 8.96
N GLU A 110 -18.44 8.53 9.97
CA GLU A 110 -18.50 8.12 11.39
C GLU A 110 -19.36 6.87 11.61
N GLY A 111 -18.76 5.86 12.26
CA GLY A 111 -19.42 4.60 12.62
C GLY A 111 -19.81 3.71 11.44
N SER A 112 -19.28 3.96 10.25
CA SER A 112 -19.56 3.15 9.05
C SER A 112 -18.57 1.98 8.90
N GLU A 113 -18.90 1.04 8.00
CA GLU A 113 -18.04 -0.08 7.61
C GLU A 113 -17.95 -0.14 6.08
N ALA A 114 -16.75 0.09 5.54
CA ALA A 114 -16.46 -0.01 4.12
C ALA A 114 -15.62 -1.26 3.84
N ASN A 115 -16.14 -2.21 3.07
CA ASN A 115 -15.41 -3.37 2.58
C ASN A 115 -15.16 -3.18 1.08
N VAL A 116 -13.90 -3.14 0.68
CA VAL A 116 -13.50 -2.89 -0.72
C VAL A 116 -12.57 -4.00 -1.19
N TRP A 117 -12.92 -4.64 -2.31
CA TRP A 117 -12.08 -5.60 -3.03
C TRP A 117 -11.55 -4.95 -4.28
N MET A 118 -10.27 -5.10 -4.55
CA MET A 118 -9.62 -4.61 -5.75
C MET A 118 -8.80 -5.74 -6.38
N ASP A 119 -9.01 -6.00 -7.66
CA ASP A 119 -8.17 -6.89 -8.42
C ASP A 119 -7.51 -6.17 -9.59
N TYR A 120 -6.26 -6.52 -9.82
CA TYR A 120 -5.42 -5.95 -10.86
C TYR A 120 -5.00 -7.02 -11.84
N SER A 121 -5.19 -6.76 -13.12
CA SER A 121 -4.82 -7.68 -14.19
C SER A 121 -4.34 -6.95 -15.44
N SER A 122 -3.89 -7.68 -16.43
CA SER A 122 -3.56 -7.17 -17.76
C SER A 122 -4.09 -8.09 -18.85
N ASN A 123 -4.55 -7.52 -19.96
CA ASN A 123 -5.07 -8.25 -21.13
C ASN A 123 -3.97 -8.57 -22.15
N ASP A 124 -2.78 -8.01 -21.99
CA ASP A 124 -1.71 -8.04 -22.99
C ASP A 124 -0.46 -8.68 -22.38
N GLU A 125 0.20 -9.55 -23.16
CA GLU A 125 1.50 -10.12 -22.80
C GLU A 125 2.66 -9.14 -23.01
N ASN A 126 2.40 -7.98 -23.66
CA ASN A 126 3.39 -6.93 -23.83
C ASN A 126 3.62 -6.15 -22.54
N SER A 127 4.84 -5.68 -22.36
CA SER A 127 5.24 -4.93 -21.18
C SER A 127 4.50 -3.59 -21.06
N GLY A 128 3.91 -3.33 -19.92
CA GLY A 128 3.28 -2.05 -19.57
C GLY A 128 3.37 -1.76 -18.10
N ALA A 129 2.71 -0.71 -17.65
CA ALA A 129 2.65 -0.36 -16.23
C ALA A 129 1.23 -0.02 -15.81
N LEU A 130 0.86 -0.45 -14.62
CA LEU A 130 -0.36 -0.03 -13.93
C LEU A 130 0.02 0.71 -12.64
N GLY A 131 -0.35 1.98 -12.56
CA GLY A 131 -0.25 2.80 -11.36
C GLY A 131 -1.60 2.91 -10.67
N VAL A 132 -1.72 2.41 -9.44
CA VAL A 132 -2.92 2.54 -8.61
C VAL A 132 -2.56 3.30 -7.34
N GLN A 133 -3.23 4.43 -7.10
CA GLN A 133 -3.08 5.18 -5.86
C GLN A 133 -4.40 5.22 -5.10
N THR A 134 -4.40 4.70 -3.87
CA THR A 134 -5.59 4.60 -3.02
C THR A 134 -5.45 5.53 -1.82
N PHE A 135 -6.40 6.43 -1.64
CA PHE A 135 -6.52 7.27 -0.47
C PHE A 135 -7.68 6.80 0.40
N ILE A 136 -7.42 6.65 1.70
CA ILE A 136 -8.39 6.15 2.68
C ILE A 136 -8.58 7.18 3.78
N PHE A 137 -9.83 7.48 4.10
CA PHE A 137 -10.18 8.29 5.26
C PHE A 137 -11.23 7.54 6.09
N ALA A 138 -10.81 7.06 7.26
CA ALA A 138 -11.70 6.42 8.23
C ALA A 138 -12.01 7.40 9.36
N GLU A 139 -13.24 7.92 9.37
CA GLU A 139 -13.72 8.79 10.45
C GLU A 139 -13.88 8.03 11.76
N LYS A 140 -14.17 8.75 12.83
CA LYS A 140 -14.35 8.19 14.18
C LYS A 140 -15.28 6.97 14.20
N ASN A 141 -14.84 5.88 14.85
CA ASN A 141 -15.52 4.58 14.93
C ASN A 141 -15.77 3.90 13.56
N ALA A 142 -15.21 4.40 12.46
CA ALA A 142 -15.35 3.75 11.16
C ALA A 142 -14.40 2.55 11.01
N ARG A 143 -14.77 1.62 10.15
CA ARG A 143 -13.96 0.45 9.80
C ARG A 143 -13.78 0.38 8.29
N VAL A 144 -12.55 0.29 7.84
CA VAL A 144 -12.22 0.07 6.43
C VAL A 144 -11.46 -1.24 6.29
N LYS A 145 -11.96 -2.13 5.42
CA LYS A 145 -11.27 -3.33 5.00
C LYS A 145 -10.99 -3.25 3.50
N LEU A 146 -9.71 -3.28 3.14
CA LEU A 146 -9.26 -3.27 1.77
C LEU A 146 -8.58 -4.60 1.44
N TYR A 147 -9.12 -5.30 0.45
CA TYR A 147 -8.54 -6.53 -0.11
C TYR A 147 -8.00 -6.21 -1.49
N GLN A 148 -6.74 -6.53 -1.74
CA GLN A 148 -6.10 -6.29 -3.04
C GLN A 148 -5.43 -7.55 -3.56
N VAL A 149 -5.65 -7.88 -4.83
CA VAL A 149 -5.00 -9.01 -5.50
C VAL A 149 -4.37 -8.55 -6.80
N GLY A 150 -3.04 -8.65 -6.90
CA GLY A 150 -2.27 -8.35 -8.11
C GLY A 150 -1.97 -9.62 -8.89
N LEU A 151 -2.51 -9.70 -10.12
CA LEU A 151 -2.39 -10.82 -11.06
C LEU A 151 -1.98 -10.33 -12.45
N GLN A 152 -1.04 -9.38 -12.52
CA GLN A 152 -0.52 -8.88 -13.80
C GLN A 152 0.25 -9.97 -14.55
N SER A 153 0.41 -9.78 -15.87
CA SER A 153 1.27 -10.63 -16.68
C SER A 153 2.74 -10.53 -16.25
N ASP A 154 3.53 -11.53 -16.59
CA ASP A 154 4.95 -11.63 -16.25
C ASP A 154 5.84 -10.55 -16.92
N ALA A 155 5.28 -9.67 -17.74
CA ALA A 155 6.00 -8.56 -18.37
C ALA A 155 5.63 -7.18 -17.79
N ASP A 156 4.72 -7.13 -16.82
CA ASP A 156 4.12 -5.89 -16.33
C ASP A 156 4.82 -5.31 -15.10
N ILE A 157 4.68 -3.98 -14.99
CA ILE A 157 5.06 -3.22 -13.79
C ILE A 157 3.79 -2.84 -13.03
N LEU A 158 3.70 -3.21 -11.76
CA LEU A 158 2.68 -2.75 -10.83
C LEU A 158 3.26 -1.67 -9.90
N LEU A 159 2.60 -0.51 -9.84
CA LEU A 159 2.83 0.54 -8.86
C LEU A 159 1.56 0.66 -8.00
N ASN A 160 1.58 0.16 -6.77
CA ASN A 160 0.42 0.15 -5.89
C ASN A 160 0.68 0.94 -4.62
N ASP A 161 0.07 2.10 -4.47
CA ASP A 161 0.35 3.08 -3.43
C ASP A 161 -0.89 3.36 -2.57
N ILE A 162 -0.73 3.39 -1.26
CA ILE A 162 -1.83 3.62 -0.31
C ILE A 162 -1.42 4.71 0.69
N GLY A 163 -2.33 5.67 0.91
CA GLY A 163 -2.28 6.64 2.00
C GLY A 163 -3.56 6.59 2.82
N ALA A 164 -3.46 6.42 4.13
CA ALA A 164 -4.61 6.32 5.01
C ALA A 164 -4.54 7.28 6.20
N ASN A 165 -5.69 7.88 6.54
CA ASN A 165 -5.92 8.60 7.80
C ASN A 165 -6.93 7.83 8.64
N VAL A 166 -6.57 7.48 9.87
CA VAL A 166 -7.40 6.69 10.77
C VAL A 166 -7.70 7.48 12.04
N GLU A 167 -8.97 7.87 12.18
CA GLU A 167 -9.44 8.69 13.27
C GLU A 167 -9.70 7.88 14.57
N LYS A 168 -10.23 8.56 15.58
CA LYS A 168 -10.48 7.99 16.92
C LYS A 168 -11.37 6.74 16.85
N ASP A 169 -10.92 5.64 17.50
CA ASP A 169 -11.65 4.37 17.57
C ASP A 169 -11.97 3.75 16.20
N ALA A 170 -11.28 4.20 15.14
CA ALA A 170 -11.42 3.68 13.79
C ALA A 170 -10.33 2.64 13.48
N SER A 171 -10.58 1.80 12.48
CA SER A 171 -9.62 0.79 12.01
C SER A 171 -9.49 0.76 10.50
N PHE A 172 -8.26 0.50 10.04
CA PHE A 172 -7.94 0.16 8.66
C PHE A 172 -7.25 -1.20 8.61
N GLU A 173 -7.87 -2.15 7.90
CA GLU A 173 -7.33 -3.48 7.64
C GLU A 173 -7.01 -3.62 6.16
N LEU A 174 -5.75 -3.94 5.83
CA LEU A 174 -5.25 -4.18 4.48
C LEU A 174 -4.86 -5.65 4.34
N ILE A 175 -5.51 -6.36 3.43
CA ILE A 175 -5.11 -7.71 3.01
C ILE A 175 -4.68 -7.62 1.56
N GLN A 176 -3.41 -7.92 1.28
CA GLN A 176 -2.83 -7.71 -0.04
C GLN A 176 -2.10 -8.96 -0.51
N LEU A 177 -2.41 -9.43 -1.73
CA LEU A 177 -1.73 -10.54 -2.39
C LEU A 177 -1.11 -10.04 -3.70
N LEU A 178 0.21 -10.12 -3.81
CA LEU A 178 1.00 -9.69 -4.96
C LEU A 178 1.61 -10.92 -5.63
N LEU A 179 0.94 -11.46 -6.64
CA LEU A 179 1.21 -12.79 -7.22
C LEU A 179 1.63 -12.76 -8.70
N GLY A 180 1.68 -11.61 -9.34
CA GLY A 180 2.06 -11.47 -10.74
C GLY A 180 2.68 -10.12 -11.05
N GLY A 181 3.46 -10.07 -12.15
CA GLY A 181 4.21 -8.90 -12.63
C GLY A 181 5.73 -9.12 -12.58
N ASP A 182 6.45 -8.61 -13.61
CA ASP A 182 7.93 -8.60 -13.63
C ASP A 182 8.49 -7.70 -12.51
N LYS A 183 7.82 -6.56 -12.29
CA LYS A 183 8.22 -5.60 -11.25
C LYS A 183 7.02 -5.13 -10.44
N ILE A 184 7.09 -5.36 -9.15
CA ILE A 184 6.06 -4.98 -8.20
C ILE A 184 6.65 -3.95 -7.23
N PHE A 185 6.11 -2.73 -7.26
CA PHE A 185 6.40 -1.68 -6.29
C PHE A 185 5.12 -1.38 -5.52
N ALA A 186 5.10 -1.67 -4.24
CA ALA A 186 3.94 -1.42 -3.41
C ALA A 186 4.33 -0.64 -2.15
N GLY A 187 3.43 0.22 -1.71
CA GLY A 187 3.62 0.97 -0.48
C GLY A 187 2.29 1.30 0.20
N ALA A 188 2.28 1.27 1.53
CA ALA A 188 1.17 1.72 2.32
C ALA A 188 1.66 2.58 3.48
N ARG A 189 0.97 3.69 3.75
CA ARG A 189 1.23 4.52 4.92
C ARG A 189 -0.07 4.84 5.63
N ALA A 190 -0.16 4.43 6.89
CA ALA A 190 -1.30 4.69 7.76
C ALA A 190 -0.93 5.72 8.82
N SER A 191 -1.60 6.88 8.79
CA SER A 191 -1.53 7.88 9.85
C SER A 191 -2.58 7.58 10.90
N LEU A 192 -2.16 7.05 12.06
CA LEU A 192 -3.01 6.71 13.20
C LEU A 192 -3.21 7.95 14.07
N VAL A 193 -4.05 8.88 13.61
CA VAL A 193 -4.21 10.21 14.22
C VAL A 193 -5.12 10.19 15.44
N GLY A 194 -6.06 9.28 15.47
CA GLY A 194 -7.05 9.21 16.55
C GLY A 194 -6.60 8.35 17.73
N LYS A 195 -7.15 8.65 18.92
CA LYS A 195 -6.97 7.76 20.08
C LYS A 195 -7.58 6.39 19.79
N ARG A 196 -6.83 5.30 20.04
CA ARG A 196 -7.21 3.89 19.78
C ARG A 196 -7.53 3.62 18.31
N SER A 197 -6.88 4.35 17.39
CA SER A 197 -6.88 4.00 15.98
C SER A 197 -6.03 2.76 15.74
N GLU A 198 -6.41 1.95 14.76
CA GLU A 198 -5.79 0.66 14.49
C GLU A 198 -5.43 0.51 13.01
N PHE A 199 -4.25 -0.05 12.72
CA PHE A 199 -3.85 -0.46 11.39
C PHE A 199 -3.37 -1.91 11.40
N ILE A 200 -4.02 -2.75 10.60
CA ILE A 200 -3.60 -4.14 10.39
C ILE A 200 -3.25 -4.30 8.91
N SER A 201 -2.07 -4.84 8.63
CA SER A 201 -1.63 -5.18 7.27
C SER A 201 -1.19 -6.63 7.22
N ASP A 202 -1.79 -7.39 6.30
CA ASP A 202 -1.44 -8.77 6.00
C ASP A 202 -1.08 -8.87 4.51
N LEU A 203 0.22 -9.01 4.24
CA LEU A 203 0.80 -8.99 2.91
C LEU A 203 1.31 -10.37 2.52
N GLY A 204 0.78 -10.91 1.41
CA GLY A 204 1.33 -12.08 0.73
C GLY A 204 2.01 -11.70 -0.58
N TYR A 205 3.19 -12.26 -0.87
CA TYR A 205 3.88 -12.03 -2.14
C TYR A 205 4.55 -13.30 -2.68
N TYR A 206 4.65 -13.36 -4.01
CA TYR A 206 5.38 -14.42 -4.70
C TYR A 206 6.29 -13.83 -5.77
N GLY A 207 7.57 -14.19 -5.74
CA GLY A 207 8.56 -13.80 -6.74
C GLY A 207 9.17 -15.02 -7.40
N LYS A 208 9.29 -14.99 -8.73
CA LYS A 208 9.88 -16.04 -9.57
C LYS A 208 10.79 -15.42 -10.62
N ALA A 209 11.49 -16.24 -11.40
CA ALA A 209 12.38 -15.83 -12.49
C ALA A 209 13.31 -14.67 -12.07
N GLU A 210 13.23 -13.50 -12.71
CA GLU A 210 14.01 -12.30 -12.39
C GLU A 210 13.14 -11.21 -11.72
N ASP A 211 11.96 -11.57 -11.19
CA ASP A 211 11.00 -10.63 -10.62
C ASP A 211 11.65 -9.73 -9.57
N GLN A 212 11.24 -8.47 -9.58
CA GLN A 212 11.65 -7.48 -8.61
C GLN A 212 10.45 -7.03 -7.76
N ILE A 213 10.50 -7.28 -6.46
CA ILE A 213 9.48 -6.89 -5.49
C ILE A 213 10.07 -5.86 -4.53
N ASP A 214 9.52 -4.66 -4.50
CA ASP A 214 9.97 -3.56 -3.66
C ASP A 214 8.79 -2.99 -2.86
N LEU A 215 8.88 -3.08 -1.54
CA LEU A 215 7.77 -2.87 -0.61
C LEU A 215 8.13 -1.82 0.43
N ASN A 216 7.21 -0.91 0.77
CA ASN A 216 7.40 0.11 1.82
C ASN A 216 6.12 0.36 2.63
N TYR A 217 6.06 -0.18 3.84
CA TYR A 217 4.90 -0.07 4.74
C TYR A 217 5.26 0.77 5.96
N VAL A 218 4.42 1.75 6.27
CA VAL A 218 4.67 2.73 7.31
C VAL A 218 3.43 2.90 8.20
N ALA A 219 3.58 2.77 9.51
CA ALA A 219 2.58 3.14 10.49
C ALA A 219 3.07 4.34 11.31
N ASP A 220 2.41 5.50 11.13
CA ASP A 220 2.66 6.70 11.94
C ASP A 220 1.71 6.72 13.15
N HIS A 221 2.21 6.41 14.34
CA HIS A 221 1.46 6.52 15.59
C HIS A 221 1.45 7.96 16.07
N ILE A 222 0.29 8.62 16.03
CA ILE A 222 0.07 10.02 16.44
C ILE A 222 -0.89 10.08 17.63
N GLY A 223 -1.96 9.29 17.57
CA GLY A 223 -2.96 9.18 18.62
C GLY A 223 -2.52 8.30 19.77
N LYS A 224 -3.00 8.60 21.00
CA LYS A 224 -2.77 7.76 22.17
C LYS A 224 -3.38 6.38 22.03
N SER A 225 -2.67 5.35 22.55
CA SER A 225 -3.14 3.96 22.57
C SER A 225 -3.50 3.47 21.14
N SER A 226 -2.87 4.01 20.11
CA SER A 226 -3.00 3.49 18.76
C SER A 226 -2.23 2.18 18.62
N ASP A 227 -2.69 1.31 17.73
CA ASP A 227 -2.11 -0.01 17.52
C ASP A 227 -1.81 -0.28 16.04
N CYS A 228 -0.71 -0.96 15.75
CA CYS A 228 -0.49 -1.48 14.42
C CYS A 228 0.09 -2.89 14.45
N LYS A 229 -0.34 -3.70 13.48
CA LYS A 229 0.23 -5.01 13.19
C LYS A 229 0.47 -5.16 11.69
N MET A 230 1.73 -5.29 11.31
CA MET A 230 2.15 -5.48 9.92
C MET A 230 2.80 -6.86 9.76
N VAL A 231 2.17 -7.74 9.00
CA VAL A 231 2.65 -9.08 8.72
C VAL A 231 2.92 -9.21 7.23
N ALA A 232 4.09 -9.72 6.86
CA ALA A 232 4.43 -10.05 5.49
C ALA A 232 4.81 -11.54 5.39
N SER A 233 4.27 -12.23 4.41
CA SER A 233 4.56 -13.63 4.14
C SER A 233 4.90 -13.81 2.66
N GLY A 234 6.06 -14.37 2.34
CA GLY A 234 6.54 -14.47 0.98
C GLY A 234 7.16 -15.78 0.59
N VAL A 235 7.05 -16.06 -0.71
CA VAL A 235 7.80 -17.15 -1.35
C VAL A 235 8.63 -16.55 -2.47
N LEU A 236 9.92 -16.83 -2.48
CA LEU A 236 10.85 -16.38 -3.51
C LEU A 236 11.49 -17.59 -4.18
N ASN A 237 11.54 -17.58 -5.50
CA ASN A 237 12.10 -18.63 -6.33
C ASN A 237 13.06 -18.06 -7.38
N ASP A 238 13.85 -18.92 -8.00
CA ASP A 238 14.80 -18.63 -9.09
C ASP A 238 15.81 -17.53 -8.74
N ASN A 239 15.83 -16.42 -9.48
CA ASN A 239 16.72 -15.27 -9.27
C ASN A 239 15.94 -14.02 -8.81
N SER A 240 14.77 -14.21 -8.22
CA SER A 240 13.91 -13.10 -7.81
C SER A 240 14.56 -12.23 -6.73
N LYS A 241 14.18 -10.96 -6.70
CA LYS A 241 14.72 -9.95 -5.77
C LYS A 241 13.60 -9.33 -4.98
N LYS A 242 13.74 -9.29 -3.67
CA LYS A 242 12.78 -8.62 -2.79
C LYS A 242 13.49 -7.66 -1.83
N LEU A 243 12.92 -6.46 -1.69
CA LEU A 243 13.27 -5.52 -0.63
C LEU A 243 12.00 -5.07 0.09
N LEU A 244 11.85 -5.45 1.35
CA LEU A 244 10.80 -4.96 2.24
C LEU A 244 11.37 -3.88 3.16
N ARG A 245 10.67 -2.76 3.26
CA ARG A 245 10.90 -1.70 4.26
C ARG A 245 9.63 -1.59 5.11
N GLY A 246 9.78 -1.86 6.40
CA GLY A 246 8.72 -1.68 7.38
C GLY A 246 9.12 -0.59 8.37
N THR A 247 8.23 0.34 8.65
CA THR A 247 8.49 1.42 9.60
C THR A 247 7.34 1.59 10.57
N ILE A 248 7.65 1.51 11.86
CA ILE A 248 6.76 1.90 12.95
C ILE A 248 7.32 3.20 13.53
N ASP A 249 6.57 4.29 13.44
CA ASP A 249 7.01 5.62 13.88
C ASP A 249 6.11 6.15 15.02
N PHE A 250 6.59 6.05 16.26
CA PHE A 250 5.90 6.57 17.44
C PHE A 250 6.20 8.07 17.61
N LYS A 251 5.26 8.89 17.17
CA LYS A 251 5.36 10.35 17.29
C LYS A 251 5.15 10.80 18.73
N ARG A 252 5.67 11.98 19.07
CA ARG A 252 5.44 12.59 20.38
C ARG A 252 3.95 12.77 20.64
N GLY A 253 3.46 12.24 21.74
CA GLY A 253 2.04 12.23 22.12
C GLY A 253 1.31 10.90 21.87
N ALA A 254 1.93 9.94 21.20
CA ALA A 254 1.39 8.59 20.98
C ALA A 254 1.51 7.66 22.19
N LYS A 255 1.35 8.20 23.39
CA LYS A 255 1.46 7.46 24.64
C LYS A 255 0.59 6.19 24.64
N ASP A 256 1.09 5.10 25.22
CA ASP A 256 0.47 3.79 25.30
C ASP A 256 0.21 3.15 23.91
N ALA A 257 0.93 3.59 22.85
CA ALA A 257 0.82 2.98 21.54
C ALA A 257 1.63 1.69 21.45
N THR A 258 1.14 0.75 20.63
CA THR A 258 1.79 -0.53 20.37
C THR A 258 1.94 -0.77 18.89
N GLY A 259 3.05 -1.42 18.48
CA GLY A 259 3.29 -1.74 17.08
C GLY A 259 4.10 -3.02 16.92
N GLU A 260 3.68 -3.87 16.01
CA GLU A 260 4.33 -5.12 15.67
C GLU A 260 4.56 -5.21 14.17
N GLU A 261 5.77 -5.62 13.77
CA GLU A 261 6.11 -5.97 12.39
C GLU A 261 6.74 -7.34 12.35
N SER A 262 6.29 -8.21 11.44
CA SER A 262 6.89 -9.52 11.23
C SER A 262 6.94 -9.89 9.76
N GLU A 263 7.98 -10.64 9.37
CA GLU A 263 8.12 -11.18 8.02
C GLU A 263 8.54 -12.66 8.08
N ASP A 264 7.82 -13.50 7.32
CA ASP A 264 8.15 -14.91 7.09
C ASP A 264 8.42 -15.14 5.60
N VAL A 265 9.61 -15.61 5.23
CA VAL A 265 10.01 -15.81 3.84
C VAL A 265 10.49 -17.23 3.61
N LEU A 266 9.94 -17.90 2.58
CA LEU A 266 10.42 -19.16 2.09
C LEU A 266 11.25 -18.96 0.81
N LEU A 267 12.50 -19.41 0.81
CA LEU A 267 13.42 -19.34 -0.32
C LEU A 267 13.51 -20.70 -1.00
N LEU A 268 13.18 -20.75 -2.30
CA LEU A 268 13.17 -22.00 -3.12
C LEU A 268 14.31 -22.05 -4.16
N GLY A 269 15.31 -21.17 -4.06
CA GLY A 269 16.42 -21.08 -5.02
C GLY A 269 17.71 -20.57 -4.39
N GLU A 270 18.84 -20.76 -5.09
CA GLU A 270 20.18 -20.40 -4.60
C GLU A 270 20.59 -18.96 -4.93
N HIS A 271 19.91 -18.30 -5.90
CA HIS A 271 20.31 -16.98 -6.41
C HIS A 271 19.34 -15.86 -6.03
N ILE A 272 18.55 -16.08 -5.01
CA ILE A 272 17.56 -15.13 -4.51
C ILE A 272 18.22 -13.97 -3.76
N HIS A 273 17.74 -12.75 -4.02
CA HIS A 273 18.13 -11.58 -3.23
C HIS A 273 16.97 -11.18 -2.31
N ASN A 274 17.02 -11.62 -1.05
CA ASN A 274 16.04 -11.27 -0.03
C ASN A 274 16.62 -10.23 0.94
N GLN A 275 16.00 -9.06 1.01
CA GLN A 275 16.40 -7.96 1.88
C GLN A 275 15.21 -7.41 2.67
N SER A 276 15.41 -7.07 3.95
CA SER A 276 14.39 -6.48 4.81
C SER A 276 15.00 -5.39 5.68
N ILE A 277 14.30 -4.27 5.81
CA ILE A 277 14.69 -3.14 6.65
C ILE A 277 13.55 -2.84 7.62
N PRO A 278 13.53 -3.44 8.80
CA PRO A 278 12.65 -3.00 9.87
C PRO A 278 13.19 -1.72 10.51
N VAL A 279 12.31 -0.73 10.72
CA VAL A 279 12.67 0.55 11.35
C VAL A 279 11.66 0.89 12.44
N ILE A 280 12.13 1.10 13.67
CA ILE A 280 11.31 1.63 14.75
C ILE A 280 11.86 3.00 15.14
N LEU A 281 11.02 4.04 14.98
CA LEU A 281 11.33 5.40 15.38
C LEU A 281 10.54 5.74 16.63
N CYS A 282 11.22 6.12 17.71
CA CYS A 282 10.59 6.43 18.99
C CYS A 282 10.84 7.87 19.39
N SER A 283 9.79 8.70 19.30
CA SER A 283 9.76 10.07 19.85
C SER A 283 8.88 10.17 21.11
N GLU A 284 8.32 9.06 21.57
CA GLU A 284 7.51 8.90 22.79
C GLU A 284 8.11 7.80 23.67
N GLU A 285 8.06 7.94 24.98
CA GLU A 285 8.69 7.01 25.93
C GLU A 285 7.80 5.82 26.30
N ASP A 286 6.48 6.05 26.46
CA ASP A 286 5.51 5.03 26.89
C ASP A 286 4.92 4.31 25.66
N VAL A 287 5.74 3.55 24.92
CA VAL A 287 5.31 2.79 23.75
C VAL A 287 5.95 1.40 23.71
N VAL A 288 5.36 0.48 22.95
CA VAL A 288 5.91 -0.86 22.73
C VAL A 288 6.01 -1.11 21.22
N GLY A 289 7.22 -1.29 20.72
CA GLY A 289 7.48 -1.65 19.34
C GLY A 289 8.27 -2.95 19.25
N THR A 290 7.82 -3.87 18.40
CA THR A 290 8.50 -5.13 18.14
C THR A 290 8.64 -5.39 16.65
N HIS A 291 9.72 -6.02 16.24
CA HIS A 291 9.87 -6.54 14.90
C HIS A 291 10.53 -7.92 14.91
N GLY A 292 10.26 -8.73 13.89
CA GLY A 292 10.84 -10.05 13.72
C GLY A 292 10.88 -10.45 12.25
N ALA A 293 11.79 -11.36 11.92
CA ALA A 293 11.84 -11.98 10.59
C ALA A 293 12.26 -13.45 10.73
N SER A 294 11.64 -14.32 9.93
CA SER A 294 12.07 -15.70 9.77
C SER A 294 12.30 -16.03 8.29
N ILE A 295 13.31 -16.88 8.05
CA ILE A 295 13.69 -17.29 6.70
C ILE A 295 13.82 -18.81 6.69
N GLY A 296 12.99 -19.45 5.86
CA GLY A 296 13.09 -20.88 5.56
C GLY A 296 13.76 -21.11 4.20
N ASN A 297 14.61 -22.14 4.11
CA ASN A 297 15.20 -22.60 2.86
C ASN A 297 14.74 -24.05 2.60
N LEU A 298 14.42 -24.38 1.35
CA LEU A 298 14.16 -25.74 0.88
C LEU A 298 15.25 -26.18 -0.08
#